data_55c10ebbb536540963d6b24866918ce4
#
_entry.id   55c10ebbb536540963d6b24866918ce4
#
_cell.length_a   1.000
_cell.length_b   1.000
_cell.length_c   1.000
_cell.angle_alpha   90.00
_cell.angle_beta   90.00
_cell.angle_gamma   90.00
#
_symmetry.space_group_name_H-M   'P 1'
#
loop_
_entity.id
_entity.type
_entity.pdbx_description
1 polymer ?
#
loop_
_entity_poly.entity_id
_entity_poly.type
_entity_poly.pdbx_seq_one_letter_code
_entity_poly.pdbx_strand_id
1 'polypeptide(L)'
;FEETGKETREKWQCGAELIGPGSTAADVELILLASEVLKKTGTKNIQLRLSHAGLIRALLAKFDMSPDEQSRIFDQILDGDEKVLTKIKSERPELGRILTPLLDLKGKSSGFLKNVKALFNQDLPELGPSLDNFVSVVDLLEEVGVKYQIDITSGRDFEYYTGVMFQLLAGREHIGGGGRYDALIPLMGGKDIPASGFALYLDRLMNLVKTESPDKPSTQRILVKAEAGESMLKEAFSLAGYLHEAGYAAEVDLGGQEPVNLRWRLDVRSEVPLFVLTDLPSQQKSEARTRDELLRLLKA
;
A
#
# COMPACT_ATOMS: atom_id res chain seq x y z
N PHE A 1 -8.51 17.08 32.37
CA PHE A 1 -8.71 16.68 30.95
C PHE A 1 -10.03 17.29 30.52
N GLU A 2 -9.99 18.35 29.71
CA GLU A 2 -11.19 18.93 29.12
C GLU A 2 -11.57 18.09 27.88
N GLU A 3 -12.81 17.62 27.81
CA GLU A 3 -13.42 17.04 26.62
C GLU A 3 -13.60 18.15 25.57
N THR A 4 -12.62 18.27 24.67
CA THR A 4 -12.78 19.11 23.50
C THR A 4 -13.18 18.22 22.33
N GLY A 5 -14.47 18.11 22.06
CA GLY A 5 -15.00 17.46 20.88
C GLY A 5 -15.23 15.95 21.02
N LYS A 6 -15.97 15.37 20.07
CA LYS A 6 -16.38 13.97 20.02
C LYS A 6 -15.27 12.94 19.70
N GLU A 7 -14.01 13.34 19.66
CA GLU A 7 -12.90 12.43 19.37
C GLU A 7 -12.17 12.06 20.65
N THR A 8 -12.13 10.77 20.96
CA THR A 8 -11.31 10.20 22.02
C THR A 8 -9.83 10.46 21.75
N ARG A 9 -9.08 10.94 22.73
CA ARG A 9 -7.62 11.17 22.62
C ARG A 9 -6.79 9.89 22.48
N GLU A 10 -7.35 8.75 22.82
CA GLU A 10 -6.78 7.42 22.66
C GLU A 10 -7.49 6.69 21.53
N LYS A 11 -6.71 6.08 20.63
CA LYS A 11 -7.19 5.20 19.58
C LYS A 11 -6.43 3.88 19.67
N TRP A 12 -7.15 2.78 19.81
CA TRP A 12 -6.55 1.45 19.71
C TRP A 12 -6.33 1.11 18.24
N GLN A 13 -5.11 0.71 17.92
CA GLN A 13 -4.74 0.34 16.54
C GLN A 13 -3.89 -0.93 16.52
N CYS A 14 -3.98 -1.67 15.41
CA CYS A 14 -3.03 -2.70 15.06
C CYS A 14 -2.47 -2.39 13.67
N GLY A 15 -1.23 -2.79 13.41
CA GLY A 15 -0.60 -2.50 12.14
C GLY A 15 0.62 -3.35 11.89
N ALA A 16 1.26 -3.13 10.76
CA ALA A 16 2.53 -3.73 10.40
C ALA A 16 3.44 -2.68 9.75
N GLU A 17 4.72 -2.82 10.03
CA GLU A 17 5.77 -1.96 9.50
C GLU A 17 6.78 -2.83 8.73
N LEU A 18 7.16 -2.38 7.54
CA LEU A 18 8.16 -3.01 6.69
C LEU A 18 9.33 -2.04 6.53
N ILE A 19 10.44 -2.36 7.19
CA ILE A 19 11.63 -1.51 7.24
C ILE A 19 12.76 -2.20 6.46
N GLY A 20 13.35 -1.49 5.49
CA GLY A 20 14.44 -1.97 4.64
C GLY A 20 14.09 -2.02 3.16
N PRO A 21 13.05 -2.76 2.74
CA PRO A 21 12.68 -2.82 1.32
C PRO A 21 12.09 -1.49 0.81
N GLY A 22 12.72 -0.90 -0.22
CA GLY A 22 12.27 0.34 -0.89
C GLY A 22 11.53 0.12 -2.21
N SER A 23 11.11 -1.11 -2.51
CA SER A 23 10.50 -1.46 -3.79
C SER A 23 8.99 -1.22 -3.82
N THR A 24 8.43 -1.06 -5.02
CA THR A 24 6.98 -1.08 -5.28
C THR A 24 6.29 -2.32 -4.72
N ALA A 25 6.97 -3.47 -4.75
CA ALA A 25 6.46 -4.72 -4.19
C ALA A 25 6.22 -4.62 -2.68
N ALA A 26 7.08 -3.92 -1.95
CA ALA A 26 6.93 -3.70 -0.51
C ALA A 26 5.66 -2.88 -0.19
N ASP A 27 5.37 -1.86 -0.99
CA ASP A 27 4.16 -1.05 -0.83
C ASP A 27 2.90 -1.88 -1.10
N VAL A 28 2.91 -2.67 -2.17
CA VAL A 28 1.79 -3.55 -2.54
C VAL A 28 1.58 -4.65 -1.49
N GLU A 29 2.64 -5.25 -0.95
CA GLU A 29 2.56 -6.25 0.12
C GLU A 29 1.77 -5.73 1.33
N LEU A 30 2.08 -4.51 1.79
CA LEU A 30 1.37 -3.91 2.93
C LEU A 30 -0.10 -3.59 2.62
N ILE A 31 -0.41 -3.14 1.40
CA ILE A 31 -1.79 -2.92 0.96
C ILE A 31 -2.57 -4.24 0.94
N LEU A 32 -1.95 -5.31 0.42
CA LEU A 32 -2.55 -6.64 0.39
C LEU A 32 -2.74 -7.20 1.78
N LEU A 33 -1.74 -7.07 2.66
CA LEU A 33 -1.81 -7.53 4.04
C LEU A 33 -2.95 -6.83 4.80
N ALA A 34 -3.03 -5.50 4.73
CA ALA A 34 -4.09 -4.74 5.35
C ALA A 34 -5.48 -5.14 4.83
N SER A 35 -5.61 -5.35 3.52
CA SER A 35 -6.85 -5.79 2.87
C SER A 35 -7.24 -7.19 3.29
N GLU A 36 -6.27 -8.12 3.40
CA GLU A 36 -6.52 -9.49 3.81
C GLU A 36 -6.92 -9.59 5.29
N VAL A 37 -6.28 -8.80 6.18
CA VAL A 37 -6.71 -8.69 7.59
C VAL A 37 -8.18 -8.30 7.67
N LEU A 38 -8.60 -7.26 6.94
CA LEU A 38 -10.00 -6.81 6.93
C LEU A 38 -10.95 -7.88 6.35
N LYS A 39 -10.54 -8.59 5.32
CA LYS A 39 -11.30 -9.71 4.75
C LYS A 39 -11.47 -10.84 5.78
N LYS A 40 -10.39 -11.22 6.49
CA LYS A 40 -10.38 -12.25 7.53
C LYS A 40 -11.24 -11.89 8.76
N THR A 41 -11.34 -10.60 9.10
CA THR A 41 -12.23 -10.13 10.16
C THR A 41 -13.71 -10.10 9.75
N GLY A 42 -14.04 -10.42 8.50
CA GLY A 42 -15.42 -10.40 7.99
C GLY A 42 -15.95 -8.99 7.68
N THR A 43 -15.08 -7.96 7.67
CA THR A 43 -15.47 -6.60 7.31
C THR A 43 -15.89 -6.53 5.84
N LYS A 44 -17.09 -6.01 5.57
CA LYS A 44 -17.67 -5.95 4.22
C LYS A 44 -17.62 -4.54 3.63
N ASN A 45 -17.73 -4.45 2.31
CA ASN A 45 -17.82 -3.18 1.57
C ASN A 45 -16.62 -2.24 1.81
N ILE A 46 -15.42 -2.82 1.87
CA ILE A 46 -14.18 -2.06 2.01
C ILE A 46 -13.84 -1.36 0.70
N GLN A 47 -13.54 -0.07 0.79
CA GLN A 47 -13.02 0.73 -0.30
C GLN A 47 -11.56 1.06 -0.01
N LEU A 48 -10.69 0.73 -0.95
CA LEU A 48 -9.28 1.13 -0.97
C LEU A 48 -9.14 2.40 -1.79
N ARG A 49 -8.64 3.48 -1.17
CA ARG A 49 -8.26 4.71 -1.88
C ARG A 49 -6.76 4.83 -1.88
N LEU A 50 -6.21 5.22 -3.03
CA LEU A 50 -4.78 5.38 -3.25
C LEU A 50 -4.45 6.84 -3.57
N SER A 51 -3.36 7.30 -3.03
CA SER A 51 -2.79 8.62 -3.26
C SER A 51 -1.27 8.53 -3.25
N HIS A 52 -0.58 9.64 -3.52
CA HIS A 52 0.88 9.66 -3.53
C HIS A 52 1.41 11.00 -3.01
N ALA A 53 2.04 10.99 -1.83
CA ALA A 53 2.56 12.19 -1.17
C ALA A 53 3.56 12.96 -2.04
N GLY A 54 4.42 12.23 -2.75
CA GLY A 54 5.44 12.81 -3.63
C GLY A 54 4.87 13.69 -4.75
N LEU A 55 3.63 13.46 -5.20
CA LEU A 55 2.99 14.33 -6.21
C LEU A 55 2.72 15.71 -5.66
N ILE A 56 2.14 15.80 -4.47
CA ILE A 56 1.85 17.07 -3.82
C ILE A 56 3.15 17.77 -3.42
N ARG A 57 4.11 17.05 -2.84
CA ARG A 57 5.41 17.60 -2.44
C ARG A 57 6.21 18.13 -3.63
N ALA A 58 6.30 17.39 -4.74
CA ALA A 58 6.99 17.82 -5.95
C ALA A 58 6.38 19.10 -6.53
N LEU A 59 5.03 19.19 -6.48
CA LEU A 59 4.34 20.40 -6.89
C LEU A 59 4.67 21.60 -5.99
N LEU A 60 4.58 21.42 -4.67
CA LEU A 60 4.85 22.51 -3.71
C LEU A 60 6.30 22.99 -3.76
N ALA A 61 7.25 22.09 -4.02
CA ALA A 61 8.67 22.41 -4.16
C ALA A 61 8.98 23.36 -5.35
N LYS A 62 8.08 23.44 -6.34
CA LYS A 62 8.22 24.36 -7.49
C LYS A 62 7.99 25.82 -7.14
N PHE A 63 7.33 26.09 -6.02
CA PHE A 63 7.01 27.45 -5.58
C PHE A 63 8.00 27.90 -4.52
N ASP A 64 8.32 29.18 -4.55
CA ASP A 64 9.20 29.83 -3.55
C ASP A 64 8.45 29.96 -2.21
N MET A 65 8.54 28.89 -1.41
CA MET A 65 7.90 28.75 -0.09
C MET A 65 8.88 28.17 0.90
N SER A 66 8.80 28.63 2.17
CA SER A 66 9.56 28.00 3.24
C SER A 66 9.14 26.53 3.48
N PRO A 67 10.03 25.69 4.03
CA PRO A 67 9.67 24.30 4.38
C PRO A 67 8.43 24.20 5.27
N ASP A 68 8.30 25.10 6.27
CA ASP A 68 7.14 25.15 7.16
C ASP A 68 5.84 25.48 6.43
N GLU A 69 5.92 26.41 5.46
CA GLU A 69 4.76 26.76 4.64
C GLU A 69 4.36 25.61 3.70
N GLN A 70 5.34 24.94 3.09
CA GLN A 70 5.08 23.75 2.27
C GLN A 70 4.41 22.64 3.09
N SER A 71 4.92 22.34 4.29
CA SER A 71 4.32 21.35 5.18
C SER A 71 2.90 21.73 5.56
N ARG A 72 2.67 22.97 5.97
CA ARG A 72 1.32 23.43 6.33
C ARG A 72 0.32 23.32 5.17
N ILE A 73 0.73 23.70 3.95
CA ILE A 73 -0.13 23.59 2.77
C ILE A 73 -0.37 22.12 2.40
N PHE A 74 0.66 21.28 2.51
CA PHE A 74 0.57 19.85 2.28
C PHE A 74 -0.50 19.21 3.18
N ASP A 75 -0.44 19.50 4.49
CA ASP A 75 -1.39 18.97 5.48
C ASP A 75 -2.82 19.45 5.21
N GLN A 76 -2.97 20.73 4.90
CA GLN A 76 -4.25 21.33 4.55
C GLN A 76 -4.87 20.71 3.28
N ILE A 77 -4.04 20.33 2.30
CA ILE A 77 -4.52 19.62 1.11
C ILE A 77 -5.01 18.21 1.47
N LEU A 78 -4.25 17.49 2.30
CA LEU A 78 -4.60 16.14 2.74
C LEU A 78 -5.86 16.11 3.61
N ASP A 79 -6.11 17.17 4.38
CA ASP A 79 -7.35 17.35 5.15
C ASP A 79 -8.61 17.50 4.26
N GLY A 80 -8.42 17.87 3.00
CA GLY A 80 -9.50 18.01 2.03
C GLY A 80 -10.48 19.13 2.38
N ASP A 81 -10.03 20.17 3.10
CA ASP A 81 -10.87 21.33 3.43
C ASP A 81 -11.02 22.24 2.20
N GLU A 82 -12.21 22.25 1.63
CA GLU A 82 -12.53 23.09 0.46
C GLU A 82 -12.28 24.59 0.71
N LYS A 83 -12.44 25.06 1.96
CA LYS A 83 -12.16 26.46 2.32
C LYS A 83 -10.69 26.79 2.21
N VAL A 84 -9.84 25.84 2.57
CA VAL A 84 -8.39 25.97 2.46
C VAL A 84 -7.97 26.02 1.00
N LEU A 85 -8.49 25.12 0.17
CA LEU A 85 -8.22 25.16 -1.28
C LEU A 85 -8.69 26.48 -1.90
N THR A 86 -9.84 27.00 -1.49
CA THR A 86 -10.31 28.31 -1.93
C THR A 86 -9.39 29.44 -1.49
N LYS A 87 -8.87 29.38 -0.27
CA LYS A 87 -7.90 30.33 0.26
C LYS A 87 -6.57 30.28 -0.52
N ILE A 88 -6.04 29.08 -0.75
CA ILE A 88 -4.82 28.91 -1.55
C ILE A 88 -5.01 29.49 -2.96
N LYS A 89 -6.15 29.26 -3.59
CA LYS A 89 -6.47 29.85 -4.91
C LYS A 89 -6.50 31.38 -4.90
N SER A 90 -6.98 32.01 -3.83
CA SER A 90 -7.06 33.46 -3.71
C SER A 90 -5.70 34.09 -3.34
N GLU A 91 -4.95 33.48 -2.46
CA GLU A 91 -3.66 34.02 -1.97
C GLU A 91 -2.49 33.73 -2.94
N ARG A 92 -2.56 32.59 -3.64
CA ARG A 92 -1.54 32.13 -4.60
C ARG A 92 -2.20 31.59 -5.89
N PRO A 93 -2.66 32.48 -6.79
CA PRO A 93 -3.41 32.08 -7.99
C PRO A 93 -2.66 31.11 -8.91
N GLU A 94 -1.32 31.22 -8.98
CA GLU A 94 -0.48 30.33 -9.81
C GLU A 94 -0.48 28.90 -9.24
N LEU A 95 -0.26 28.76 -7.93
CA LEU A 95 -0.35 27.48 -7.24
C LEU A 95 -1.77 26.88 -7.39
N GLY A 96 -2.79 27.70 -7.17
CA GLY A 96 -4.18 27.28 -7.31
C GLY A 96 -4.54 26.79 -8.71
N ARG A 97 -3.98 27.37 -9.76
CA ARG A 97 -4.21 26.96 -11.15
C ARG A 97 -3.67 25.56 -11.45
N ILE A 98 -2.51 25.21 -10.89
CA ILE A 98 -1.87 23.90 -11.10
C ILE A 98 -2.41 22.87 -10.11
N LEU A 99 -2.62 23.26 -8.86
CA LEU A 99 -3.06 22.37 -7.78
C LEU A 99 -4.48 21.84 -8.02
N THR A 100 -5.40 22.73 -8.47
CA THR A 100 -6.81 22.34 -8.66
C THR A 100 -7.00 21.15 -9.60
N PRO A 101 -6.45 21.14 -10.83
CA PRO A 101 -6.57 19.98 -11.71
C PRO A 101 -5.94 18.72 -11.11
N LEU A 102 -4.84 18.85 -10.37
CA LEU A 102 -4.17 17.71 -9.74
C LEU A 102 -5.05 17.13 -8.61
N LEU A 103 -5.64 17.97 -7.76
CA LEU A 103 -6.48 17.55 -6.65
C LEU A 103 -7.84 16.98 -7.10
N ASP A 104 -8.33 17.43 -8.25
CA ASP A 104 -9.56 16.89 -8.85
C ASP A 104 -9.33 15.55 -9.56
N LEU A 105 -8.08 15.05 -9.59
CA LEU A 105 -7.75 13.78 -10.22
C LEU A 105 -8.34 12.61 -9.44
N LYS A 106 -9.34 11.98 -10.04
CA LYS A 106 -9.97 10.74 -9.55
C LYS A 106 -9.99 9.71 -10.66
N GLY A 107 -9.48 8.53 -10.37
CA GLY A 107 -9.36 7.46 -11.37
C GLY A 107 -9.54 6.08 -10.77
N LYS A 108 -9.58 5.09 -11.66
CA LYS A 108 -9.77 3.69 -11.28
C LYS A 108 -8.86 2.74 -12.09
N SER A 109 -7.81 3.27 -12.70
CA SER A 109 -6.90 2.46 -13.52
C SER A 109 -5.51 3.09 -13.64
N SER A 110 -4.52 2.27 -13.93
CA SER A 110 -3.16 2.71 -14.26
C SER A 110 -3.13 3.54 -15.55
N GLY A 111 -3.98 3.22 -16.51
CA GLY A 111 -4.15 4.01 -17.74
C GLY A 111 -4.53 5.45 -17.47
N PHE A 112 -5.34 5.71 -16.43
CA PHE A 112 -5.63 7.06 -15.98
C PHE A 112 -4.36 7.80 -15.54
N LEU A 113 -3.50 7.20 -14.71
CA LEU A 113 -2.23 7.82 -14.28
C LEU A 113 -1.26 8.04 -15.44
N LYS A 114 -1.21 7.11 -16.41
CA LYS A 114 -0.39 7.24 -17.62
C LYS A 114 -0.85 8.44 -18.46
N ASN A 115 -2.16 8.68 -18.57
CA ASN A 115 -2.70 9.87 -19.22
C ASN A 115 -2.38 11.16 -18.44
N VAL A 116 -2.49 11.14 -17.12
CA VAL A 116 -2.09 12.25 -16.24
C VAL A 116 -0.60 12.58 -16.45
N LYS A 117 0.26 11.57 -16.48
CA LYS A 117 1.68 11.75 -16.76
C LYS A 117 1.91 12.41 -18.13
N ALA A 118 1.26 11.92 -19.17
CA ALA A 118 1.37 12.49 -20.52
C ALA A 118 0.92 13.97 -20.57
N LEU A 119 -0.14 14.32 -19.84
CA LEU A 119 -0.68 15.68 -19.75
C LEU A 119 0.29 16.65 -19.10
N PHE A 120 0.93 16.24 -17.99
CA PHE A 120 1.80 17.10 -17.20
C PHE A 120 3.28 17.01 -17.55
N ASN A 121 3.70 16.10 -18.43
CA ASN A 121 5.11 15.82 -18.72
C ASN A 121 5.92 17.03 -19.22
N GLN A 122 5.29 17.96 -19.93
CA GLN A 122 5.95 19.18 -20.44
C GLN A 122 5.97 20.30 -19.39
N ASP A 123 4.86 20.52 -18.70
CA ASP A 123 4.68 21.63 -17.77
C ASP A 123 5.22 21.35 -16.37
N LEU A 124 5.18 20.08 -15.95
CA LEU A 124 5.52 19.60 -14.60
C LEU A 124 6.35 18.29 -14.64
N PRO A 125 7.54 18.31 -15.26
CA PRO A 125 8.39 17.11 -15.35
C PRO A 125 8.78 16.55 -13.97
N GLU A 126 8.76 17.39 -12.92
CA GLU A 126 9.06 17.02 -11.53
C GLU A 126 8.08 15.96 -10.97
N LEU A 127 6.86 15.88 -11.51
CA LEU A 127 5.89 14.86 -11.13
C LEU A 127 6.24 13.47 -11.70
N GLY A 128 7.11 13.41 -12.72
CA GLY A 128 7.46 12.18 -13.44
C GLY A 128 7.81 11.00 -12.52
N PRO A 129 8.83 11.12 -11.66
CA PRO A 129 9.26 10.01 -10.78
C PRO A 129 8.14 9.50 -9.86
N SER A 130 7.36 10.41 -9.26
CA SER A 130 6.23 10.04 -8.40
C SER A 130 5.10 9.39 -9.17
N LEU A 131 4.82 9.85 -10.40
CA LEU A 131 3.82 9.22 -11.27
C LEU A 131 4.28 7.83 -11.73
N ASP A 132 5.56 7.65 -12.05
CA ASP A 132 6.10 6.35 -12.46
C ASP A 132 6.01 5.33 -11.31
N ASN A 133 6.40 5.72 -10.10
CA ASN A 133 6.22 4.88 -8.93
C ASN A 133 4.74 4.53 -8.71
N PHE A 134 3.86 5.53 -8.77
CA PHE A 134 2.42 5.33 -8.57
C PHE A 134 1.80 4.41 -9.64
N VAL A 135 2.18 4.59 -10.91
CA VAL A 135 1.78 3.69 -12.00
C VAL A 135 2.22 2.26 -11.72
N SER A 136 3.48 2.06 -11.28
CA SER A 136 4.01 0.72 -10.97
C SER A 136 3.25 0.04 -9.82
N VAL A 137 2.90 0.79 -8.76
CA VAL A 137 2.07 0.27 -7.66
C VAL A 137 0.70 -0.14 -8.16
N VAL A 138 0.07 0.72 -8.95
CA VAL A 138 -1.29 0.48 -9.46
C VAL A 138 -1.33 -0.65 -10.48
N ASP A 139 -0.36 -0.73 -11.39
CA ASP A 139 -0.24 -1.84 -12.34
C ASP A 139 -0.15 -3.19 -11.59
N LEU A 140 0.65 -3.25 -10.52
CA LEU A 140 0.80 -4.47 -9.72
C LEU A 140 -0.49 -4.83 -8.95
N LEU A 141 -1.21 -3.84 -8.42
CA LEU A 141 -2.51 -4.05 -7.77
C LEU A 141 -3.59 -4.54 -8.77
N GLU A 142 -3.58 -4.02 -10.00
CA GLU A 142 -4.48 -4.50 -11.07
C GLU A 142 -4.23 -5.96 -11.42
N GLU A 143 -2.96 -6.37 -11.53
CA GLU A 143 -2.57 -7.75 -11.86
C GLU A 143 -3.03 -8.76 -10.79
N VAL A 144 -2.99 -8.36 -9.51
CA VAL A 144 -3.49 -9.22 -8.42
C VAL A 144 -5.00 -9.06 -8.17
N GLY A 145 -5.69 -8.29 -9.00
CA GLY A 145 -7.15 -8.17 -8.99
C GLY A 145 -7.72 -7.31 -7.85
N VAL A 146 -6.92 -6.44 -7.25
CA VAL A 146 -7.37 -5.54 -6.18
C VAL A 146 -8.18 -4.39 -6.75
N LYS A 147 -9.36 -4.14 -6.19
CA LYS A 147 -10.20 -2.98 -6.53
C LYS A 147 -9.79 -1.78 -5.68
N TYR A 148 -9.58 -0.66 -6.34
CA TYR A 148 -9.16 0.58 -5.70
C TYR A 148 -9.79 1.81 -6.38
N GLN A 149 -9.61 2.98 -5.76
CA GLN A 149 -9.87 4.29 -6.33
C GLN A 149 -8.63 5.17 -6.14
N ILE A 150 -8.24 5.90 -7.15
CA ILE A 150 -7.22 6.95 -7.05
C ILE A 150 -7.92 8.23 -6.62
N ASP A 151 -7.43 8.84 -5.54
CA ASP A 151 -7.90 10.12 -5.03
C ASP A 151 -6.71 10.85 -4.39
N ILE A 152 -6.15 11.83 -5.11
CA ILE A 152 -4.91 12.50 -4.71
C ILE A 152 -5.07 13.27 -3.38
N THR A 153 -6.27 13.66 -3.01
CA THR A 153 -6.56 14.34 -1.75
C THR A 153 -6.78 13.38 -0.56
N SER A 154 -6.70 12.08 -0.81
CA SER A 154 -6.92 11.07 0.23
C SER A 154 -5.64 10.79 0.99
N GLY A 155 -5.46 11.35 2.19
CA GLY A 155 -4.22 11.16 2.96
C GLY A 155 -4.24 11.73 4.38
N ARG A 156 -5.42 11.90 5.00
CA ARG A 156 -5.56 12.39 6.37
C ARG A 156 -4.72 11.61 7.37
N ASP A 157 -4.22 12.31 8.37
CA ASP A 157 -3.59 11.82 9.62
C ASP A 157 -2.08 11.49 9.53
N PHE A 158 -1.37 11.67 8.37
CA PHE A 158 0.02 11.24 8.31
C PHE A 158 0.91 12.15 7.43
N GLU A 159 1.38 13.22 8.02
CA GLU A 159 2.22 14.28 7.40
C GLU A 159 3.61 13.77 6.97
N TYR A 160 4.04 12.62 7.47
CA TYR A 160 5.37 12.06 7.24
C TYR A 160 5.52 11.19 6.00
N TYR A 161 4.44 10.91 5.25
CA TYR A 161 4.53 10.11 4.04
C TYR A 161 5.35 10.77 2.94
N THR A 162 6.14 9.94 2.25
CA THR A 162 7.03 10.36 1.15
C THR A 162 6.66 9.76 -0.19
N GLY A 163 5.97 8.64 -0.20
CA GLY A 163 5.61 7.87 -1.38
C GLY A 163 4.10 7.61 -1.51
N VAL A 164 3.77 6.40 -1.95
CA VAL A 164 2.38 5.95 -2.05
C VAL A 164 1.71 5.94 -0.68
N MET A 165 0.45 6.32 -0.66
CA MET A 165 -0.42 6.30 0.52
C MET A 165 -1.72 5.60 0.17
N PHE A 166 -2.34 4.97 1.18
CA PHE A 166 -3.65 4.37 1.01
C PHE A 166 -4.54 4.57 2.23
N GLN A 167 -5.83 4.62 1.98
CA GLN A 167 -6.86 4.66 3.01
C GLN A 167 -7.84 3.50 2.80
N LEU A 168 -8.30 2.95 3.91
CA LEU A 168 -9.29 1.88 3.97
C LEU A 168 -10.55 2.44 4.61
N LEU A 169 -11.67 2.36 3.87
CA LEU A 169 -12.96 2.87 4.31
C LEU A 169 -14.00 1.75 4.28
N ALA A 170 -14.87 1.73 5.28
CA ALA A 170 -16.10 0.92 5.28
C ALA A 170 -17.30 1.88 5.16
N GLY A 171 -17.86 1.96 3.97
CA GLY A 171 -18.84 3.01 3.66
C GLY A 171 -18.22 4.41 3.71
N ARG A 172 -18.57 5.20 4.72
CA ARG A 172 -18.00 6.55 4.96
C ARG A 172 -16.99 6.57 6.10
N GLU A 173 -16.85 5.48 6.83
CA GLU A 173 -15.98 5.40 8.00
C GLU A 173 -14.55 5.05 7.57
N HIS A 174 -13.57 5.86 7.99
CA HIS A 174 -12.16 5.59 7.81
C HIS A 174 -11.71 4.57 8.87
N ILE A 175 -11.34 3.36 8.45
CA ILE A 175 -11.03 2.23 9.34
C ILE A 175 -9.54 1.92 9.43
N GLY A 176 -8.71 2.59 8.64
CA GLY A 176 -7.28 2.43 8.65
C GLY A 176 -6.64 2.96 7.38
N GLY A 177 -5.33 2.88 7.32
CA GLY A 177 -4.54 3.30 6.17
C GLY A 177 -3.06 3.20 6.44
N GLY A 178 -2.27 3.54 5.45
CA GLY A 178 -0.82 3.43 5.50
C GLY A 178 -0.14 4.08 4.32
N GLY A 179 1.17 3.87 4.23
CA GLY A 179 1.97 4.36 3.11
C GLY A 179 3.46 4.28 3.37
N ARG A 180 4.22 4.84 2.45
CA ARG A 180 5.68 4.92 2.50
C ARG A 180 6.13 6.21 3.18
N TYR A 181 7.09 6.09 4.11
CA TYR A 181 7.60 7.19 4.93
C TYR A 181 9.12 7.12 5.13
N ASP A 182 9.88 7.04 4.05
CA ASP A 182 11.33 6.84 4.07
C ASP A 182 12.09 7.91 4.88
N ALA A 183 11.56 9.14 4.97
CA ALA A 183 12.19 10.20 5.74
C ALA A 183 12.04 10.06 7.26
N LEU A 184 11.12 9.23 7.76
CA LEU A 184 10.81 9.16 9.20
C LEU A 184 11.94 8.53 10.01
N ILE A 185 12.53 7.43 9.51
CA ILE A 185 13.59 6.72 10.23
C ILE A 185 14.83 7.60 10.43
N PRO A 186 15.36 8.32 9.41
CA PRO A 186 16.43 9.30 9.60
C PRO A 186 16.08 10.43 10.55
N LEU A 187 14.86 10.98 10.50
CA LEU A 187 14.41 12.03 11.40
C LEU A 187 14.38 11.61 12.87
N MET A 188 14.15 10.32 13.14
CA MET A 188 14.21 9.73 14.48
C MET A 188 15.64 9.36 14.90
N GLY A 189 16.68 9.73 14.14
CA GLY A 189 18.06 9.43 14.42
C GLY A 189 18.51 8.03 13.96
N GLY A 190 17.68 7.32 13.18
CA GLY A 190 18.02 6.05 12.58
C GLY A 190 18.84 6.20 11.29
N LYS A 191 19.16 5.06 10.67
CA LYS A 191 19.84 5.02 9.37
C LYS A 191 18.86 5.47 8.26
N ASP A 192 19.40 5.92 7.14
CA ASP A 192 18.64 6.18 5.92
C ASP A 192 18.20 4.82 5.30
N ILE A 193 17.05 4.35 5.75
CA ILE A 193 16.48 3.05 5.38
C ILE A 193 15.03 3.29 4.98
N PRO A 194 14.59 2.80 3.81
CA PRO A 194 13.20 2.87 3.40
C PRO A 194 12.26 2.21 4.41
N ALA A 195 11.08 2.82 4.59
CA ALA A 195 10.08 2.31 5.49
C ALA A 195 8.67 2.55 4.94
N SER A 196 7.81 1.58 5.14
CA SER A 196 6.38 1.67 4.85
C SER A 196 5.59 0.86 5.88
N GLY A 197 4.33 1.23 6.11
CA GLY A 197 3.51 0.56 7.10
C GLY A 197 2.06 0.96 7.02
N PHE A 198 1.22 0.33 7.85
CA PHE A 198 -0.18 0.68 7.99
C PHE A 198 -0.68 0.51 9.41
N ALA A 199 -1.78 1.18 9.72
CA ALA A 199 -2.55 1.02 10.95
C ALA A 199 -4.03 0.80 10.65
N LEU A 200 -4.67 -0.11 11.40
CA LEU A 200 -6.10 -0.36 11.42
C LEU A 200 -6.67 0.07 12.76
N TYR A 201 -7.78 0.81 12.78
CA TYR A 201 -8.41 1.34 13.99
C TYR A 201 -9.34 0.31 14.60
N LEU A 202 -8.91 -0.33 15.69
CA LEU A 202 -9.62 -1.45 16.32
C LEU A 202 -11.02 -1.06 16.80
N ASP A 203 -11.16 0.12 17.41
CA ASP A 203 -12.46 0.58 17.89
C ASP A 203 -13.51 0.68 16.77
N ARG A 204 -13.08 1.14 15.59
CA ARG A 204 -13.94 1.24 14.42
C ARG A 204 -14.24 -0.13 13.82
N LEU A 205 -13.23 -1.01 13.76
CA LEU A 205 -13.40 -2.37 13.26
C LEU A 205 -14.32 -3.20 14.16
N MET A 206 -14.20 -3.10 15.48
CA MET A 206 -15.05 -3.81 16.42
C MET A 206 -16.53 -3.48 16.22
N ASN A 207 -16.86 -2.25 15.86
CA ASN A 207 -18.23 -1.84 15.55
C ASN A 207 -18.78 -2.43 14.25
N LEU A 208 -17.90 -2.83 13.32
CA LEU A 208 -18.26 -3.32 11.99
C LEU A 208 -18.27 -4.87 11.92
N VAL A 209 -17.47 -5.52 12.75
CA VAL A 209 -17.31 -6.98 12.73
C VAL A 209 -18.41 -7.63 13.57
N LYS A 210 -19.25 -8.44 12.94
CA LYS A 210 -20.10 -9.39 13.67
C LYS A 210 -19.21 -10.54 14.13
N THR A 211 -19.24 -10.83 15.42
CA THR A 211 -18.45 -11.88 16.10
C THR A 211 -18.79 -13.28 15.57
N GLU A 212 -18.22 -13.65 14.45
CA GLU A 212 -18.03 -15.06 14.10
C GLU A 212 -16.57 -15.38 14.44
N SER A 213 -16.35 -16.49 15.14
CA SER A 213 -14.99 -16.90 15.56
C SER A 213 -14.09 -17.01 14.34
N PRO A 214 -12.93 -16.34 14.33
CA PRO A 214 -12.01 -16.44 13.19
C PRO A 214 -11.54 -17.91 13.06
N ASP A 215 -11.51 -18.40 11.82
CA ASP A 215 -10.85 -19.67 11.50
C ASP A 215 -9.42 -19.67 12.07
N LYS A 216 -9.02 -20.82 12.64
CA LYS A 216 -7.66 -20.95 13.20
C LYS A 216 -6.63 -20.59 12.13
N PRO A 217 -5.70 -19.69 12.43
CA PRO A 217 -4.66 -19.34 11.45
C PRO A 217 -3.85 -20.60 11.11
N SER A 218 -3.62 -20.83 9.83
CA SER A 218 -2.69 -21.86 9.37
C SER A 218 -1.31 -21.59 9.97
N THR A 219 -0.74 -22.57 10.65
CA THR A 219 0.63 -22.47 11.20
C THR A 219 1.69 -22.71 10.13
N GLN A 220 1.29 -23.05 8.92
CA GLN A 220 2.19 -23.43 7.84
C GLN A 220 2.52 -22.21 6.97
N ARG A 221 3.79 -21.80 7.02
CA ARG A 221 4.29 -20.62 6.28
C ARG A 221 5.04 -21.02 5.02
N ILE A 222 4.79 -20.27 3.95
CA ILE A 222 5.41 -20.44 2.63
C ILE A 222 6.09 -19.13 2.25
N LEU A 223 7.39 -19.16 1.94
CA LEU A 223 8.09 -18.03 1.32
C LEU A 223 8.03 -18.20 -0.20
N VAL A 224 7.37 -17.28 -0.87
CA VAL A 224 7.22 -17.27 -2.34
C VAL A 224 8.34 -16.41 -2.91
N LYS A 225 9.25 -17.02 -3.63
CA LYS A 225 10.38 -16.35 -4.29
C LYS A 225 10.15 -16.27 -5.79
N ALA A 226 10.09 -15.07 -6.33
CA ALA A 226 10.00 -14.84 -7.76
C ALA A 226 11.38 -14.89 -8.43
N GLU A 227 11.46 -15.49 -9.62
CA GLU A 227 12.57 -15.25 -10.52
C GLU A 227 12.61 -13.76 -10.90
N ALA A 228 13.79 -13.24 -11.28
CA ALA A 228 13.95 -11.84 -11.62
C ALA A 228 13.02 -11.40 -12.77
N GLY A 229 12.34 -10.28 -12.60
CA GLY A 229 11.45 -9.69 -13.59
C GLY A 229 10.08 -9.33 -13.04
N GLU A 230 9.52 -8.24 -13.56
CA GLU A 230 8.23 -7.70 -13.13
C GLU A 230 7.08 -8.70 -13.29
N SER A 231 7.07 -9.45 -14.40
CA SER A 231 6.06 -10.47 -14.67
C SER A 231 6.07 -11.59 -13.62
N MET A 232 7.26 -12.02 -13.17
CA MET A 232 7.41 -13.08 -12.17
C MET A 232 7.00 -12.58 -10.79
N LEU A 233 7.27 -11.33 -10.48
CA LEU A 233 6.83 -10.71 -9.24
C LEU A 233 5.29 -10.62 -9.18
N LYS A 234 4.64 -10.24 -10.27
CA LYS A 234 3.17 -10.25 -10.40
C LYS A 234 2.60 -11.65 -10.16
N GLU A 235 3.22 -12.66 -10.76
CA GLU A 235 2.80 -14.07 -10.55
C GLU A 235 3.00 -14.50 -9.09
N ALA A 236 4.08 -14.11 -8.43
CA ALA A 236 4.33 -14.42 -7.02
C ALA A 236 3.25 -13.82 -6.09
N PHE A 237 2.85 -12.55 -6.31
CA PHE A 237 1.76 -11.94 -5.55
C PHE A 237 0.42 -12.63 -5.81
N SER A 238 0.10 -12.90 -7.07
CA SER A 238 -1.12 -13.62 -7.45
C SER A 238 -1.17 -15.01 -6.80
N LEU A 239 -0.03 -15.70 -6.78
CA LEU A 239 0.10 -17.02 -6.17
C LEU A 239 -0.02 -16.94 -4.64
N ALA A 240 0.58 -15.95 -3.99
CA ALA A 240 0.44 -15.74 -2.55
C ALA A 240 -1.04 -15.54 -2.16
N GLY A 241 -1.79 -14.73 -2.93
CA GLY A 241 -3.24 -14.58 -2.74
C GLY A 241 -4.00 -15.89 -2.87
N TYR A 242 -3.70 -16.70 -3.89
CA TYR A 242 -4.30 -18.02 -4.08
C TYR A 242 -4.00 -19.00 -2.93
N LEU A 243 -2.75 -18.97 -2.41
CA LEU A 243 -2.36 -19.77 -1.25
C LEU A 243 -3.07 -19.32 0.03
N HIS A 244 -3.28 -18.01 0.22
CA HIS A 244 -4.05 -17.47 1.34
C HIS A 244 -5.52 -17.96 1.30
N GLU A 245 -6.14 -17.95 0.13
CA GLU A 245 -7.51 -18.49 -0.04
C GLU A 245 -7.58 -19.98 0.27
N ALA A 246 -6.50 -20.71 0.02
CA ALA A 246 -6.38 -22.12 0.37
C ALA A 246 -6.03 -22.39 1.86
N GLY A 247 -5.86 -21.33 2.68
CA GLY A 247 -5.61 -21.43 4.13
C GLY A 247 -4.13 -21.47 4.53
N TYR A 248 -3.20 -21.17 3.63
CA TYR A 248 -1.77 -21.08 3.92
C TYR A 248 -1.34 -19.64 4.21
N ALA A 249 -0.36 -19.46 5.08
CA ALA A 249 0.30 -18.18 5.28
C ALA A 249 1.47 -18.07 4.25
N ALA A 250 1.26 -17.35 3.16
CA ALA A 250 2.25 -17.15 2.12
C ALA A 250 2.80 -15.71 2.17
N GLU A 251 4.12 -15.58 2.06
CA GLU A 251 4.83 -14.29 2.06
C GLU A 251 5.69 -14.21 0.80
N VAL A 252 5.70 -13.06 0.11
CA VAL A 252 6.55 -12.86 -1.05
C VAL A 252 7.94 -12.41 -0.59
N ASP A 253 9.00 -13.03 -1.13
CA ASP A 253 10.39 -12.64 -0.84
C ASP A 253 10.70 -11.27 -1.45
N LEU A 254 10.86 -10.27 -0.60
CA LEU A 254 11.18 -8.88 -0.98
C LEU A 254 12.68 -8.55 -0.86
N GLY A 255 13.54 -9.57 -0.67
CA GLY A 255 14.99 -9.41 -0.54
C GLY A 255 15.47 -9.00 0.87
N GLY A 256 14.66 -9.24 1.90
CA GLY A 256 14.99 -9.04 3.31
C GLY A 256 15.55 -10.28 4.00
N GLN A 257 15.49 -10.27 5.35
CA GLN A 257 15.80 -11.47 6.14
C GLN A 257 14.69 -12.52 5.97
N GLU A 258 15.08 -13.78 5.83
CA GLU A 258 14.09 -14.87 5.76
C GLU A 258 13.25 -14.93 7.05
N PRO A 259 11.92 -15.05 6.92
CA PRO A 259 11.03 -15.14 8.07
C PRO A 259 11.36 -16.37 8.95
N VAL A 260 11.13 -16.22 10.25
CA VAL A 260 11.32 -17.31 11.23
C VAL A 260 10.15 -18.30 11.11
N ASN A 261 10.40 -19.61 11.26
CA ASN A 261 9.39 -20.69 11.21
C ASN A 261 8.74 -20.93 9.84
N LEU A 262 9.50 -20.75 8.76
CA LEU A 262 9.08 -21.20 7.44
C LEU A 262 9.01 -22.73 7.37
N ARG A 263 7.93 -23.24 6.77
CA ARG A 263 7.82 -24.66 6.41
C ARG A 263 8.30 -24.91 5.00
N TRP A 264 7.92 -24.05 4.04
CA TRP A 264 8.24 -24.23 2.64
C TRP A 264 8.82 -22.96 2.01
N ARG A 265 9.72 -23.20 1.04
CA ARG A 265 10.12 -22.20 0.04
C ARG A 265 9.52 -22.60 -1.29
N LEU A 266 8.91 -21.63 -1.97
CA LEU A 266 8.27 -21.81 -3.27
C LEU A 266 8.92 -20.87 -4.29
N ASP A 267 9.70 -21.43 -5.19
CA ASP A 267 10.30 -20.68 -6.29
C ASP A 267 9.33 -20.62 -7.47
N VAL A 268 9.01 -19.40 -7.92
CA VAL A 268 8.18 -19.11 -9.10
C VAL A 268 9.08 -18.79 -10.27
N ARG A 269 8.93 -19.52 -11.37
CA ARG A 269 9.81 -19.49 -12.54
C ARG A 269 9.07 -19.11 -13.81
N SER A 270 9.82 -18.55 -14.76
CA SER A 270 9.33 -18.24 -16.11
C SER A 270 9.23 -19.48 -17.01
N GLU A 271 9.99 -20.55 -16.71
CA GLU A 271 10.03 -21.79 -17.47
C GLU A 271 9.51 -22.98 -16.65
N VAL A 272 9.02 -23.99 -17.35
CA VAL A 272 8.49 -25.23 -16.74
C VAL A 272 9.64 -26.06 -16.13
N PRO A 273 9.50 -26.51 -14.86
CA PRO A 273 8.34 -26.38 -13.99
C PRO A 273 8.17 -24.97 -13.44
N LEU A 274 6.94 -24.45 -13.51
CA LEU A 274 6.64 -23.06 -13.10
C LEU A 274 6.82 -22.86 -11.60
N PHE A 275 6.63 -23.92 -10.81
CA PHE A 275 6.69 -23.89 -9.37
C PHE A 275 7.61 -24.99 -8.83
N VAL A 276 8.56 -24.62 -7.99
CA VAL A 276 9.43 -25.57 -7.28
C VAL A 276 9.24 -25.36 -5.79
N LEU A 277 8.58 -26.32 -5.15
CA LEU A 277 8.33 -26.32 -3.71
C LEU A 277 9.45 -27.07 -2.98
N THR A 278 10.11 -26.41 -2.03
CA THR A 278 11.12 -27.01 -1.16
C THR A 278 10.56 -27.11 0.25
N ASP A 279 10.44 -28.32 0.80
CA ASP A 279 10.18 -28.55 2.22
C ASP A 279 11.48 -28.27 2.98
N LEU A 280 11.51 -27.23 3.80
CA LEU A 280 12.74 -26.78 4.46
C LEU A 280 13.28 -27.76 5.51
N PRO A 281 12.42 -28.44 6.32
CA PRO A 281 12.91 -29.47 7.24
C PRO A 281 13.57 -30.66 6.56
N SER A 282 12.97 -31.21 5.51
CA SER A 282 13.46 -32.40 4.81
C SER A 282 14.40 -32.10 3.64
N GLN A 283 14.47 -30.83 3.19
CA GLN A 283 15.17 -30.39 1.98
C GLN A 283 14.67 -31.08 0.70
N GLN A 284 13.51 -31.74 0.75
CA GLN A 284 12.88 -32.37 -0.41
C GLN A 284 12.32 -31.32 -1.34
N LYS A 285 12.57 -31.46 -2.63
CA LYS A 285 12.03 -30.60 -3.67
C LYS A 285 10.96 -31.35 -4.44
N SER A 286 9.87 -30.65 -4.71
CA SER A 286 8.75 -31.12 -5.55
C SER A 286 8.42 -30.06 -6.59
N GLU A 287 8.04 -30.49 -7.77
CA GLU A 287 7.77 -29.64 -8.92
C GLU A 287 6.28 -29.64 -9.25
N ALA A 288 5.75 -28.48 -9.63
CA ALA A 288 4.38 -28.35 -10.11
C ALA A 288 4.33 -27.47 -11.36
N ARG A 289 3.42 -27.78 -12.27
CA ARG A 289 3.17 -27.02 -13.50
C ARG A 289 1.96 -26.12 -13.39
N THR A 290 1.07 -26.42 -12.46
CA THR A 290 -0.17 -25.67 -12.21
C THR A 290 -0.34 -25.38 -10.72
N ARG A 291 -1.15 -24.36 -10.39
CA ARG A 291 -1.50 -24.01 -9.01
C ARG A 291 -2.24 -25.13 -8.30
N ASP A 292 -3.07 -25.90 -9.00
CA ASP A 292 -3.79 -27.06 -8.45
C ASP A 292 -2.85 -28.21 -8.09
N GLU A 293 -1.83 -28.46 -8.91
CA GLU A 293 -0.78 -29.44 -8.58
C GLU A 293 0.00 -29.01 -7.35
N LEU A 294 0.36 -27.72 -7.26
CA LEU A 294 1.03 -27.14 -6.09
C LEU A 294 0.20 -27.36 -4.81
N LEU A 295 -1.10 -27.08 -4.85
CA LEU A 295 -1.96 -27.31 -3.68
C LEU A 295 -2.03 -28.78 -3.26
N ARG A 296 -1.96 -29.73 -4.21
CA ARG A 296 -1.90 -31.16 -3.88
C ARG A 296 -0.59 -31.52 -3.16
N LEU A 297 0.53 -30.95 -3.61
CA LEU A 297 1.84 -31.14 -2.96
C LEU A 297 1.86 -30.58 -1.53
N LEU A 298 1.23 -29.43 -1.31
CA LEU A 298 1.13 -28.81 0.02
C LEU A 298 0.23 -29.57 1.00
N LYS A 299 -0.70 -30.41 0.49
CA LYS A 299 -1.62 -31.25 1.29
C LYS A 299 -1.08 -32.64 1.56
N ALA A 300 -0.05 -33.07 0.83
CA ALA A 300 0.58 -34.37 0.97
C ALA A 300 1.59 -34.41 2.12
#